data_448ea160c32edf346ba5ecd732800304
#
_entry.id   448ea160c32edf346ba5ecd732800304
#
_cell.length_a   1.000
_cell.length_b   1.000
_cell.length_c   1.000
_cell.angle_alpha   90.00
_cell.angle_beta   90.00
_cell.angle_gamma   90.00
#
_symmetry.space_group_name_H-M   'P 1'
#
loop_
_entity.id
_entity.type
_entity.pdbx_description
1 polymer ?
#
loop_
_entity_poly.entity_id
_entity_poly.type
_entity_poly.pdbx_seq_one_letter_code
_entity_poly.pdbx_strand_id
1 'polypeptide(L)'
;MPHAQTQKIDWWQWQGEWVEPPNHRRGGESGVQFVRDADGTGYYIKRQRNFLFKSVRFPFGRPTFLREARNLQRLNELGVATPELVHFDMRRADGIWAAVLATRELAGYVSLEQGLREHRWPEPARAKIYRLLAENLLRMHRARFKHGHLYPKEIFARCDRDDALPQVALMDLELGRRCLTAAQAANSDVRRLFHGLRKLGLTEHDVAIFRDVYHAANLRPKPLKL
;
A
#
# COMPACT_ATOMS: atom_id res chain seq x y z
N MET A 1 18.65 37.04 7.82
CA MET A 1 17.73 35.90 7.96
C MET A 1 18.57 34.64 8.15
N PRO A 2 18.61 34.01 9.34
CA PRO A 2 19.36 32.77 9.51
C PRO A 2 18.66 31.68 8.69
N HIS A 3 19.42 31.04 7.79
CA HIS A 3 18.99 29.82 7.11
C HIS A 3 18.71 28.76 8.17
N ALA A 4 17.45 28.34 8.29
CA ALA A 4 17.09 27.18 9.09
C ALA A 4 17.90 26.00 8.53
N GLN A 5 18.90 25.54 9.27
CA GLN A 5 19.59 24.31 9.00
C GLN A 5 18.54 23.20 9.10
N THR A 6 18.13 22.65 7.98
CA THR A 6 17.27 21.46 7.93
C THR A 6 18.03 20.36 8.65
N GLN A 7 17.67 20.12 9.91
CA GLN A 7 18.30 19.11 10.74
C GLN A 7 18.12 17.77 10.04
N LYS A 8 19.21 17.15 9.60
CA LYS A 8 19.17 15.87 8.86
C LYS A 8 18.59 14.81 9.80
N ILE A 9 17.38 14.35 9.49
CA ILE A 9 16.68 13.33 10.28
C ILE A 9 17.48 12.03 10.28
N ASP A 10 17.80 11.53 11.48
CA ASP A 10 18.36 10.18 11.64
C ASP A 10 17.24 9.14 11.76
N TRP A 11 16.80 8.59 10.63
CA TRP A 11 15.74 7.60 10.54
C TRP A 11 16.02 6.29 11.29
N TRP A 12 17.30 5.99 11.58
CA TRP A 12 17.67 4.82 12.36
C TRP A 12 17.40 5.00 13.86
N GLN A 13 17.58 6.21 14.36
CA GLN A 13 17.51 6.53 15.78
C GLN A 13 16.19 7.21 16.20
N TRP A 14 15.46 7.82 15.24
CA TRP A 14 14.24 8.54 15.56
C TRP A 14 13.16 7.60 16.08
N GLN A 15 12.83 7.71 17.37
CA GLN A 15 11.85 6.88 18.06
C GLN A 15 10.51 7.61 18.16
N GLY A 16 9.43 6.82 18.16
CA GLY A 16 8.06 7.30 18.29
C GLY A 16 7.15 6.27 18.95
N GLU A 17 5.86 6.50 18.86
CA GLU A 17 4.84 5.59 19.38
C GLU A 17 4.76 4.30 18.54
N TRP A 18 4.65 3.16 19.21
CA TRP A 18 4.47 1.89 18.54
C TRP A 18 3.07 1.79 17.94
N VAL A 19 2.97 1.70 16.62
CA VAL A 19 1.76 1.31 15.89
C VAL A 19 1.67 -0.20 15.78
N GLU A 20 2.80 -0.82 15.46
CA GLU A 20 2.99 -2.27 15.49
C GLU A 20 4.27 -2.55 16.30
N PRO A 21 4.13 -3.06 17.54
CA PRO A 21 5.28 -3.46 18.35
C PRO A 21 6.14 -4.52 17.64
N PRO A 22 7.42 -4.66 18.00
CA PRO A 22 8.30 -5.63 17.38
C PRO A 22 7.72 -7.04 17.41
N ASN A 23 7.59 -7.64 16.23
CA ASN A 23 7.09 -8.98 16.03
C ASN A 23 8.26 -9.90 15.65
N HIS A 24 8.45 -10.96 16.45
CA HIS A 24 9.52 -11.92 16.24
C HIS A 24 9.01 -13.11 15.43
N ARG A 25 9.43 -13.24 14.18
CA ARG A 25 9.06 -14.36 13.30
C ARG A 25 10.28 -14.85 12.50
N ARG A 26 10.41 -16.17 12.34
CA ARG A 26 11.42 -16.80 11.49
C ARG A 26 12.86 -16.35 11.79
N GLY A 27 13.17 -16.08 13.05
CA GLY A 27 14.48 -15.58 13.46
C GLY A 27 14.77 -14.11 13.12
N GLY A 28 13.75 -13.37 12.70
CA GLY A 28 13.81 -11.95 12.43
C GLY A 28 12.86 -11.15 13.32
N GLU A 29 13.04 -9.84 13.31
CA GLU A 29 12.24 -8.87 14.06
C GLU A 29 11.78 -7.75 13.12
N SER A 30 10.54 -7.30 13.26
CA SER A 30 9.98 -6.16 12.50
C SER A 30 8.95 -5.43 13.34
N GLY A 31 8.95 -4.10 13.27
CA GLY A 31 7.99 -3.24 13.96
C GLY A 31 7.78 -1.90 13.24
N VAL A 32 6.72 -1.19 13.61
CA VAL A 32 6.34 0.09 13.02
C VAL A 32 6.10 1.13 14.12
N GLN A 33 6.74 2.26 14.00
CA GLN A 33 6.54 3.41 14.86
C GLN A 33 5.97 4.59 14.08
N PHE A 34 5.14 5.38 14.73
CA PHE A 34 4.69 6.67 14.23
C PHE A 34 5.46 7.79 14.89
N VAL A 35 5.90 8.75 14.11
CA VAL A 35 6.60 9.96 14.57
C VAL A 35 6.00 11.18 13.89
N ARG A 36 6.18 12.34 14.52
CA ARG A 36 5.78 13.62 13.96
C ARG A 36 6.94 14.59 14.07
N ASP A 37 7.24 15.29 12.98
CA ASP A 37 8.29 16.32 13.00
C ASP A 37 7.79 17.64 13.63
N ALA A 38 8.69 18.63 13.71
CA ALA A 38 8.40 19.92 14.30
C ALA A 38 7.32 20.70 13.53
N ASP A 39 7.16 20.42 12.22
CA ASP A 39 6.17 21.05 11.35
C ASP A 39 4.81 20.32 11.41
N GLY A 40 4.71 19.27 12.23
CA GLY A 40 3.51 18.48 12.41
C GLY A 40 3.31 17.39 11.35
N THR A 41 4.27 17.19 10.43
CA THR A 41 4.19 16.13 9.42
C THR A 41 4.40 14.77 10.07
N GLY A 42 3.48 13.83 9.82
CA GLY A 42 3.55 12.47 10.33
C GLY A 42 4.35 11.53 9.42
N TYR A 43 5.04 10.57 10.04
CA TYR A 43 5.78 9.53 9.33
C TYR A 43 5.61 8.18 10.03
N TYR A 44 5.50 7.13 9.23
CA TYR A 44 5.58 5.75 9.69
C TYR A 44 6.97 5.21 9.42
N ILE A 45 7.69 4.84 10.49
CA ILE A 45 9.04 4.29 10.43
C ILE A 45 8.96 2.79 10.71
N LYS A 46 9.20 2.00 9.68
CA LYS A 46 9.29 0.55 9.75
C LYS A 46 10.75 0.16 9.96
N ARG A 47 11.04 -0.66 10.97
CA ARG A 47 12.38 -1.22 11.21
C ARG A 47 12.31 -2.72 11.22
N GLN A 48 13.32 -3.36 10.64
CA GLN A 48 13.45 -4.81 10.68
C GLN A 48 14.89 -5.24 10.87
N ARG A 49 15.06 -6.41 11.49
CA ARG A 49 16.34 -7.09 11.64
C ARG A 49 16.16 -8.55 11.24
N ASN A 50 17.04 -9.06 10.37
CA ASN A 50 17.07 -10.44 9.90
C ASN A 50 15.74 -10.98 9.31
N PHE A 51 14.88 -10.11 8.82
CA PHE A 51 13.63 -10.47 8.15
C PHE A 51 13.83 -10.43 6.64
N LEU A 52 14.12 -11.62 6.05
CA LEU A 52 14.66 -11.71 4.70
C LEU A 52 13.72 -12.39 3.71
N PHE A 53 13.73 -11.92 2.46
CA PHE A 53 13.22 -12.66 1.32
C PHE A 53 14.36 -13.19 0.45
N LYS A 54 14.15 -14.35 -0.20
CA LYS A 54 15.07 -14.92 -1.19
C LYS A 54 14.47 -14.82 -2.59
N SER A 55 15.31 -14.68 -3.59
CA SER A 55 14.95 -14.71 -5.01
C SER A 55 16.15 -15.16 -5.84
N VAL A 56 15.95 -15.43 -7.13
CA VAL A 56 17.05 -15.75 -8.06
C VAL A 56 18.13 -14.68 -8.02
N ARG A 57 17.76 -13.41 -7.96
CA ARG A 57 18.70 -12.28 -7.88
C ARG A 57 19.39 -12.17 -6.49
N PHE A 58 18.76 -12.69 -5.45
CA PHE A 58 19.24 -12.60 -4.07
C PHE A 58 19.14 -13.96 -3.38
N PRO A 59 19.98 -14.94 -3.77
CA PRO A 59 19.89 -16.30 -3.23
C PRO A 59 20.18 -16.36 -1.73
N PHE A 60 21.03 -15.47 -1.22
CA PHE A 60 21.38 -15.35 0.20
C PHE A 60 20.42 -14.47 1.01
N GLY A 61 19.37 -13.96 0.37
CA GLY A 61 18.37 -13.11 1.01
C GLY A 61 18.73 -11.62 1.04
N ARG A 62 17.69 -10.80 1.16
CA ARG A 62 17.74 -9.36 1.41
C ARG A 62 16.55 -8.98 2.31
N PRO A 63 16.65 -7.85 3.04
CA PRO A 63 15.52 -7.32 3.80
C PRO A 63 14.26 -7.19 2.97
N THR A 64 13.10 -7.59 3.52
CA THR A 64 11.82 -7.51 2.80
C THR A 64 11.46 -6.07 2.45
N PHE A 65 11.88 -5.09 3.25
CA PHE A 65 11.65 -3.67 2.97
C PHE A 65 12.35 -3.18 1.69
N LEU A 66 13.41 -3.83 1.22
CA LEU A 66 13.97 -3.55 -0.12
C LEU A 66 12.93 -3.77 -1.22
N ARG A 67 12.10 -4.82 -1.07
CA ARG A 67 11.04 -5.12 -2.02
C ARG A 67 9.89 -4.12 -1.89
N GLU A 68 9.51 -3.79 -0.67
CA GLU A 68 8.48 -2.78 -0.42
C GLU A 68 8.86 -1.41 -0.97
N ALA A 69 10.08 -0.93 -0.67
CA ALA A 69 10.57 0.35 -1.19
C ALA A 69 10.56 0.41 -2.74
N ARG A 70 11.02 -0.64 -3.41
CA ARG A 70 10.98 -0.74 -4.87
C ARG A 70 9.57 -0.78 -5.42
N ASN A 71 8.65 -1.41 -4.71
CA ASN A 71 7.26 -1.49 -5.13
C ASN A 71 6.54 -0.15 -4.95
N LEU A 72 6.81 0.60 -3.87
CA LEU A 72 6.33 1.97 -3.67
C LEU A 72 6.77 2.88 -4.84
N GLN A 73 8.07 2.88 -5.16
CA GLN A 73 8.60 3.65 -6.29
C GLN A 73 7.94 3.25 -7.61
N ARG A 74 7.81 1.93 -7.86
CA ARG A 74 7.19 1.43 -9.08
C ARG A 74 5.73 1.82 -9.22
N LEU A 75 4.93 1.77 -8.16
CA LEU A 75 3.54 2.19 -8.24
C LEU A 75 3.42 3.70 -8.49
N ASN A 76 4.28 4.48 -7.87
CA ASN A 76 4.37 5.92 -8.12
C ASN A 76 4.67 6.21 -9.61
N GLU A 77 5.64 5.49 -10.22
CA GLU A 77 5.93 5.58 -11.67
C GLU A 77 4.73 5.22 -12.55
N LEU A 78 3.85 4.35 -12.09
CA LEU A 78 2.61 3.98 -12.78
C LEU A 78 1.46 4.97 -12.53
N GLY A 79 1.67 6.02 -11.76
CA GLY A 79 0.63 6.97 -11.36
C GLY A 79 -0.41 6.36 -10.42
N VAL A 80 -0.03 5.33 -9.65
CA VAL A 80 -0.86 4.72 -8.61
C VAL A 80 -0.40 5.25 -7.26
N ALA A 81 -1.28 5.97 -6.57
CA ALA A 81 -0.95 6.60 -5.30
C ALA A 81 -0.64 5.56 -4.21
N THR A 82 0.41 5.84 -3.47
CA THR A 82 0.89 5.10 -2.29
C THR A 82 1.37 6.13 -1.26
N PRO A 83 1.64 5.75 -0.02
CA PRO A 83 2.41 6.60 0.87
C PRO A 83 3.73 7.01 0.22
N GLU A 84 4.11 8.27 0.35
CA GLU A 84 5.39 8.78 -0.14
C GLU A 84 6.54 8.09 0.58
N LEU A 85 7.42 7.43 -0.16
CA LEU A 85 8.67 6.88 0.38
C LEU A 85 9.65 8.02 0.63
N VAL A 86 9.87 8.38 1.89
CA VAL A 86 10.79 9.47 2.27
C VAL A 86 12.19 8.99 2.59
N HIS A 87 12.34 7.74 3.04
CA HIS A 87 13.64 7.15 3.31
C HIS A 87 13.63 5.62 3.20
N PHE A 88 14.72 5.08 2.68
CA PHE A 88 15.01 3.65 2.74
C PHE A 88 16.52 3.46 2.85
N ASP A 89 16.95 2.69 3.85
CA ASP A 89 18.33 2.25 4.00
C ASP A 89 18.39 0.82 4.54
N MET A 90 19.47 0.11 4.23
CA MET A 90 19.73 -1.21 4.76
C MET A 90 21.21 -1.40 5.05
N ARG A 91 21.53 -2.06 6.18
CA ARG A 91 22.89 -2.29 6.65
C ARG A 91 23.09 -3.78 6.94
N ARG A 92 24.33 -4.21 6.83
CA ARG A 92 24.73 -5.55 7.25
C ARG A 92 25.89 -5.45 8.22
N ALA A 93 25.71 -5.97 9.42
CA ALA A 93 26.75 -6.06 10.45
C ALA A 93 26.72 -7.46 11.04
N ASP A 94 27.88 -8.07 11.25
CA ASP A 94 28.06 -9.42 11.83
C ASP A 94 27.17 -10.48 11.16
N GLY A 95 27.06 -10.40 9.83
CA GLY A 95 26.24 -11.32 9.04
C GLY A 95 24.74 -11.03 9.06
N ILE A 96 24.25 -10.14 9.92
CA ILE A 96 22.84 -9.82 10.13
C ILE A 96 22.45 -8.60 9.31
N TRP A 97 21.34 -8.71 8.57
CA TRP A 97 20.74 -7.58 7.87
C TRP A 97 19.78 -6.79 8.77
N ALA A 98 19.88 -5.48 8.73
CA ALA A 98 18.89 -4.56 9.24
C ALA A 98 18.42 -3.60 8.14
N ALA A 99 17.17 -3.14 8.21
CA ALA A 99 16.65 -2.16 7.28
C ALA A 99 15.69 -1.19 7.99
N VAL A 100 15.65 0.03 7.50
CA VAL A 100 14.70 1.07 7.87
C VAL A 100 13.98 1.57 6.61
N LEU A 101 12.67 1.73 6.70
CA LEU A 101 11.83 2.31 5.66
C LEU A 101 10.91 3.33 6.32
N ALA A 102 10.92 4.56 5.81
CA ALA A 102 10.02 5.61 6.30
C ALA A 102 9.12 6.11 5.17
N THR A 103 7.83 6.21 5.47
CA THR A 103 6.82 6.75 4.59
C THR A 103 6.09 7.90 5.26
N ARG A 104 5.65 8.88 4.45
CA ARG A 104 4.81 9.97 4.94
C ARG A 104 3.41 9.46 5.30
N GLU A 105 2.85 10.02 6.36
CA GLU A 105 1.46 9.78 6.76
C GLU A 105 0.48 10.13 5.63
N LEU A 106 -0.51 9.29 5.40
CA LEU A 106 -1.67 9.60 4.58
C LEU A 106 -2.70 10.36 5.44
N ALA A 107 -2.42 11.64 5.72
CA ALA A 107 -3.24 12.45 6.60
C ALA A 107 -4.68 12.58 6.08
N GLY A 108 -5.67 12.29 6.95
CA GLY A 108 -7.08 12.34 6.61
C GLY A 108 -7.62 11.14 5.83
N TYR A 109 -6.77 10.16 5.49
CA TYR A 109 -7.24 8.91 4.89
C TYR A 109 -7.68 7.93 5.98
N VAL A 110 -8.64 7.09 5.62
CA VAL A 110 -9.05 5.93 6.41
C VAL A 110 -8.99 4.68 5.54
N SER A 111 -8.79 3.51 6.14
CA SER A 111 -8.86 2.28 5.36
C SER A 111 -10.25 2.09 4.78
N LEU A 112 -10.31 1.48 3.59
CA LEU A 112 -11.60 1.19 2.94
C LEU A 112 -12.47 0.30 3.82
N GLU A 113 -11.85 -0.64 4.56
CA GLU A 113 -12.56 -1.47 5.53
C GLU A 113 -13.22 -0.65 6.63
N GLN A 114 -12.46 0.26 7.25
CA GLN A 114 -12.98 1.13 8.31
C GLN A 114 -14.07 2.05 7.78
N GLY A 115 -13.83 2.73 6.66
CA GLY A 115 -14.79 3.66 6.09
C GLY A 115 -16.11 3.00 5.70
N LEU A 116 -16.08 1.76 5.20
CA LEU A 116 -17.29 0.99 4.91
C LEU A 116 -18.03 0.54 6.18
N ARG A 117 -17.32 0.06 7.20
CA ARG A 117 -17.91 -0.33 8.50
C ARG A 117 -18.57 0.85 9.21
N GLU A 118 -17.98 2.02 9.13
CA GLU A 118 -18.46 3.25 9.76
C GLU A 118 -19.44 4.04 8.87
N HIS A 119 -19.80 3.52 7.69
CA HIS A 119 -20.67 4.19 6.71
C HIS A 119 -20.25 5.64 6.39
N ARG A 120 -18.90 5.88 6.33
CA ARG A 120 -18.36 7.23 6.14
C ARG A 120 -18.71 7.86 4.80
N TRP A 121 -18.96 7.05 3.78
CA TRP A 121 -19.22 7.53 2.43
C TRP A 121 -20.62 7.13 1.97
N PRO A 122 -21.49 8.10 1.66
CA PRO A 122 -22.77 7.83 1.01
C PRO A 122 -22.50 7.20 -0.38
N GLU A 123 -23.55 6.59 -0.95
CA GLU A 123 -23.44 5.81 -2.19
C GLU A 123 -22.71 6.56 -3.32
N PRO A 124 -23.02 7.85 -3.64
CA PRO A 124 -22.34 8.56 -4.71
C PRO A 124 -20.82 8.72 -4.48
N ALA A 125 -20.41 8.99 -3.24
CA ALA A 125 -18.99 9.11 -2.88
C ALA A 125 -18.28 7.74 -2.93
N ARG A 126 -18.94 6.69 -2.44
CA ARG A 126 -18.44 5.31 -2.50
C ARG A 126 -18.26 4.85 -3.95
N ALA A 127 -19.19 5.15 -4.84
CA ALA A 127 -19.07 4.83 -6.26
C ALA A 127 -17.86 5.50 -6.93
N LYS A 128 -17.59 6.78 -6.59
CA LYS A 128 -16.39 7.50 -7.06
C LYS A 128 -15.12 6.86 -6.54
N ILE A 129 -15.07 6.47 -5.25
CA ILE A 129 -13.93 5.76 -4.64
C ILE A 129 -13.67 4.44 -5.36
N TYR A 130 -14.69 3.64 -5.60
CA TYR A 130 -14.55 2.35 -6.29
C TYR A 130 -14.10 2.52 -7.75
N ARG A 131 -14.59 3.54 -8.45
CA ARG A 131 -14.14 3.83 -9.81
C ARG A 131 -12.65 4.17 -9.83
N LEU A 132 -12.20 5.10 -8.99
CA LEU A 132 -10.79 5.48 -8.90
C LEU A 132 -9.90 4.30 -8.47
N LEU A 133 -10.37 3.48 -7.52
CA LEU A 133 -9.69 2.25 -7.12
C LEU A 133 -9.57 1.29 -8.31
N ALA A 134 -10.64 1.05 -9.04
CA ALA A 134 -10.62 0.17 -10.22
C ALA A 134 -9.64 0.66 -11.29
N GLU A 135 -9.57 1.98 -11.53
CA GLU A 135 -8.63 2.59 -12.47
C GLU A 135 -7.17 2.43 -12.01
N ASN A 136 -6.88 2.66 -10.74
CA ASN A 136 -5.55 2.46 -10.16
C ASN A 136 -5.10 1.00 -10.26
N LEU A 137 -6.00 0.07 -9.93
CA LEU A 137 -5.74 -1.35 -10.06
C LEU A 137 -5.55 -1.76 -11.53
N LEU A 138 -6.34 -1.22 -12.45
CA LEU A 138 -6.20 -1.48 -13.87
C LEU A 138 -4.82 -1.04 -14.39
N ARG A 139 -4.32 0.17 -14.02
CA ARG A 139 -2.97 0.64 -14.38
C ARG A 139 -1.90 -0.35 -13.90
N MET A 140 -1.98 -0.75 -12.64
CA MET A 140 -1.07 -1.72 -12.04
C MET A 140 -1.12 -3.07 -12.75
N HIS A 141 -2.30 -3.60 -13.01
CA HIS A 141 -2.48 -4.91 -13.64
C HIS A 141 -2.05 -4.91 -15.11
N ARG A 142 -2.29 -3.82 -15.88
CA ARG A 142 -1.78 -3.66 -17.25
C ARG A 142 -0.26 -3.68 -17.30
N ALA A 143 0.41 -3.16 -16.28
CA ALA A 143 1.86 -3.27 -16.10
C ALA A 143 2.32 -4.68 -15.65
N ARG A 144 1.39 -5.65 -15.63
CA ARG A 144 1.61 -7.03 -15.16
C ARG A 144 2.12 -7.10 -13.72
N PHE A 145 1.74 -6.13 -12.91
CA PHE A 145 2.10 -6.08 -11.50
C PHE A 145 0.88 -6.37 -10.64
N LYS A 146 1.05 -7.17 -9.59
CA LYS A 146 0.02 -7.42 -8.58
C LYS A 146 0.48 -6.95 -7.22
N HIS A 147 -0.47 -6.51 -6.43
CA HIS A 147 -0.28 -6.17 -5.02
C HIS A 147 0.09 -7.40 -4.18
N GLY A 148 -0.61 -8.50 -4.41
CA GLY A 148 -0.33 -9.78 -3.74
C GLY A 148 -0.99 -9.93 -2.36
N HIS A 149 -1.42 -8.85 -1.73
CA HIS A 149 -2.13 -8.81 -0.43
C HIS A 149 -3.26 -7.77 -0.44
N LEU A 150 -4.00 -7.67 -1.54
CA LEU A 150 -5.02 -6.64 -1.72
C LEU A 150 -6.31 -6.96 -0.96
N TYR A 151 -6.39 -6.51 0.29
CA TYR A 151 -7.59 -6.53 1.12
C TYR A 151 -8.12 -5.12 1.36
N PRO A 152 -9.40 -4.93 1.73
CA PRO A 152 -9.96 -3.60 2.00
C PRO A 152 -9.19 -2.77 3.04
N LYS A 153 -8.55 -3.43 4.00
CA LYS A 153 -7.74 -2.78 5.03
C LYS A 153 -6.42 -2.17 4.50
N GLU A 154 -5.92 -2.65 3.34
CA GLU A 154 -4.69 -2.17 2.70
C GLU A 154 -4.95 -1.07 1.65
N ILE A 155 -6.21 -0.67 1.49
CA ILE A 155 -6.65 0.39 0.61
C ILE A 155 -7.09 1.55 1.48
N PHE A 156 -6.52 2.72 1.26
CA PHE A 156 -6.84 3.92 2.00
C PHE A 156 -7.53 4.93 1.10
N ALA A 157 -8.60 5.53 1.59
CA ALA A 157 -9.37 6.51 0.84
C ALA A 157 -9.62 7.77 1.67
N ARG A 158 -9.65 8.92 0.99
CA ARG A 158 -10.09 10.19 1.52
C ARG A 158 -11.11 10.81 0.57
N CYS A 159 -12.24 11.23 1.11
CA CYS A 159 -13.28 11.97 0.40
C CYS A 159 -13.89 12.92 1.42
N ASP A 160 -13.46 14.18 1.39
CA ASP A 160 -13.78 15.17 2.44
C ASP A 160 -15.18 15.77 2.28
N ARG A 161 -15.74 15.73 1.06
CA ARG A 161 -17.08 16.22 0.71
C ARG A 161 -17.65 15.38 -0.43
N ASP A 162 -18.98 15.38 -0.57
CA ASP A 162 -19.68 14.60 -1.61
C ASP A 162 -19.35 15.06 -3.04
N ASP A 163 -19.00 16.32 -3.22
CA ASP A 163 -18.60 16.93 -4.50
C ASP A 163 -17.10 16.83 -4.77
N ALA A 164 -16.28 16.53 -3.75
CA ALA A 164 -14.85 16.42 -3.89
C ALA A 164 -14.43 15.18 -4.73
N LEU A 165 -13.32 15.31 -5.42
CA LEU A 165 -12.65 14.16 -6.03
C LEU A 165 -12.04 13.30 -4.93
N PRO A 166 -12.38 12.02 -4.85
CA PRO A 166 -11.79 11.13 -3.87
C PRO A 166 -10.30 10.92 -4.16
N GLN A 167 -9.57 10.56 -3.12
CA GLN A 167 -8.20 10.08 -3.23
C GLN A 167 -8.15 8.64 -2.75
N VAL A 168 -7.38 7.79 -3.45
CA VAL A 168 -7.23 6.38 -3.09
C VAL A 168 -5.75 6.01 -3.18
N ALA A 169 -5.21 5.45 -2.11
CA ALA A 169 -3.83 4.99 -2.02
C ALA A 169 -3.76 3.51 -1.62
N LEU A 170 -2.75 2.80 -2.11
CA LEU A 170 -2.48 1.40 -1.79
C LEU A 170 -1.32 1.30 -0.80
N MET A 171 -1.48 0.48 0.23
CA MET A 171 -0.48 0.21 1.27
C MET A 171 -0.06 -1.27 1.28
N ASP A 172 0.94 -1.61 2.09
CA ASP A 172 1.47 -2.98 2.27
C ASP A 172 1.89 -3.67 0.97
N LEU A 173 2.84 -3.05 0.28
CA LEU A 173 3.36 -3.55 -1.00
C LEU A 173 4.47 -4.60 -0.87
N GLU A 174 4.70 -5.13 0.34
CA GLU A 174 5.76 -6.12 0.60
C GLU A 174 5.64 -7.38 -0.28
N LEU A 175 4.41 -7.82 -0.55
CA LEU A 175 4.13 -8.99 -1.39
C LEU A 175 3.92 -8.66 -2.87
N GLY A 176 4.04 -7.39 -3.24
CA GLY A 176 3.89 -6.92 -4.61
C GLY A 176 4.94 -7.54 -5.54
N ARG A 177 4.53 -7.97 -6.75
CA ARG A 177 5.42 -8.59 -7.73
C ARG A 177 4.86 -8.59 -9.15
N ARG A 178 5.76 -8.73 -10.12
CA ARG A 178 5.39 -8.93 -11.52
C ARG A 178 4.76 -10.32 -11.75
N CYS A 179 3.84 -10.37 -12.69
CA CYS A 179 3.20 -11.58 -13.20
C CYS A 179 3.54 -11.78 -14.65
N LEU A 180 3.28 -12.98 -15.18
CA LEU A 180 3.48 -13.26 -16.61
C LEU A 180 2.48 -12.50 -17.48
N THR A 181 1.23 -12.37 -17.00
CA THR A 181 0.16 -11.67 -17.74
C THR A 181 -0.59 -10.68 -16.85
N ALA A 182 -1.21 -9.68 -17.49
CA ALA A 182 -2.13 -8.75 -16.83
C ALA A 182 -3.35 -9.48 -16.21
N ALA A 183 -3.88 -10.47 -16.89
CA ALA A 183 -5.01 -11.26 -16.42
C ALA A 183 -4.66 -12.04 -15.14
N GLN A 184 -3.45 -12.60 -15.04
CA GLN A 184 -2.98 -13.29 -13.84
C GLN A 184 -2.87 -12.33 -12.65
N ALA A 185 -2.34 -11.12 -12.86
CA ALA A 185 -2.25 -10.09 -11.84
C ALA A 185 -3.65 -9.69 -11.36
N ALA A 186 -4.54 -9.33 -12.29
CA ALA A 186 -5.90 -8.91 -12.00
C ALA A 186 -6.73 -9.99 -11.29
N ASN A 187 -6.71 -11.23 -11.78
CA ASN A 187 -7.44 -12.34 -11.15
C ASN A 187 -7.04 -12.58 -9.70
N SER A 188 -5.75 -12.45 -9.39
CA SER A 188 -5.23 -12.67 -8.05
C SER A 188 -5.72 -11.60 -7.07
N ASP A 189 -5.59 -10.33 -7.44
CA ASP A 189 -5.88 -9.21 -6.55
C ASP A 189 -7.39 -8.95 -6.44
N VAL A 190 -8.12 -8.95 -7.56
CA VAL A 190 -9.58 -8.76 -7.54
C VAL A 190 -10.28 -9.86 -6.73
N ARG A 191 -9.79 -11.10 -6.79
CA ARG A 191 -10.34 -12.18 -5.95
C ARG A 191 -10.24 -11.87 -4.45
N ARG A 192 -9.08 -11.40 -4.00
CA ARG A 192 -8.87 -11.06 -2.57
C ARG A 192 -9.69 -9.86 -2.16
N LEU A 193 -9.66 -8.82 -2.96
CA LEU A 193 -10.41 -7.60 -2.72
C LEU A 193 -11.91 -7.92 -2.59
N PHE A 194 -12.48 -8.64 -3.54
CA PHE A 194 -13.91 -8.94 -3.54
C PHE A 194 -14.30 -9.92 -2.43
N HIS A 195 -13.42 -10.85 -2.07
CA HIS A 195 -13.65 -11.68 -0.89
C HIS A 195 -13.79 -10.82 0.39
N GLY A 196 -12.96 -9.78 0.54
CA GLY A 196 -13.08 -8.84 1.66
C GLY A 196 -14.31 -7.93 1.56
N LEU A 197 -14.55 -7.34 0.38
CA LEU A 197 -15.65 -6.42 0.17
C LEU A 197 -17.04 -7.08 0.34
N ARG A 198 -17.20 -8.34 -0.05
CA ARG A 198 -18.47 -9.09 0.18
C ARG A 198 -18.85 -9.14 1.66
N LYS A 199 -17.86 -9.23 2.54
CA LYS A 199 -18.10 -9.21 4.00
C LYS A 199 -18.48 -7.82 4.53
N LEU A 200 -18.32 -6.79 3.69
CA LEU A 200 -18.58 -5.38 3.99
C LEU A 200 -19.77 -4.84 3.19
N GLY A 201 -20.59 -5.71 2.60
CA GLY A 201 -21.80 -5.33 1.89
C GLY A 201 -21.60 -4.88 0.44
N LEU A 202 -20.63 -5.48 -0.28
CA LEU A 202 -20.44 -5.24 -1.71
C LEU A 202 -21.74 -5.54 -2.48
N THR A 203 -22.22 -4.56 -3.23
CA THR A 203 -23.46 -4.67 -4.04
C THR A 203 -23.14 -5.00 -5.49
N GLU A 204 -24.18 -5.43 -6.26
CA GLU A 204 -24.06 -5.62 -7.71
C GLU A 204 -23.70 -4.33 -8.45
N HIS A 205 -24.20 -3.20 -7.99
CA HIS A 205 -23.85 -1.89 -8.53
C HIS A 205 -22.34 -1.61 -8.35
N ASP A 206 -21.81 -1.90 -7.16
CA ASP A 206 -20.36 -1.74 -6.89
C ASP A 206 -19.52 -2.65 -7.81
N VAL A 207 -19.97 -3.90 -8.02
CA VAL A 207 -19.29 -4.85 -8.95
C VAL A 207 -19.33 -4.33 -10.39
N ALA A 208 -20.46 -3.74 -10.82
CA ALA A 208 -20.61 -3.19 -12.16
C ALA A 208 -19.59 -2.07 -12.42
N ILE A 209 -19.29 -1.20 -11.43
CA ILE A 209 -18.28 -0.15 -11.56
C ILE A 209 -16.90 -0.75 -11.91
N PHE A 210 -16.47 -1.77 -11.19
CA PHE A 210 -15.20 -2.45 -11.50
C PHE A 210 -15.24 -3.13 -12.87
N ARG A 211 -16.35 -3.78 -13.19
CA ARG A 211 -16.54 -4.47 -14.47
C ARG A 211 -16.41 -3.49 -15.65
N ASP A 212 -17.07 -2.35 -15.57
CA ASP A 212 -17.07 -1.35 -16.63
C ASP A 212 -15.65 -0.82 -16.89
N VAL A 213 -14.90 -0.47 -15.83
CA VAL A 213 -13.52 0.01 -15.94
C VAL A 213 -12.61 -1.05 -16.60
N TYR A 214 -12.71 -2.30 -16.15
CA TYR A 214 -11.87 -3.37 -16.69
C TYR A 214 -12.26 -3.79 -18.11
N HIS A 215 -13.55 -3.87 -18.42
CA HIS A 215 -14.04 -4.27 -19.74
C HIS A 215 -13.74 -3.21 -20.81
N ALA A 216 -13.86 -1.92 -20.46
CA ALA A 216 -13.47 -0.82 -21.35
C ALA A 216 -11.99 -0.92 -21.78
N ALA A 217 -11.16 -1.56 -20.96
CA ALA A 217 -9.74 -1.80 -21.22
C ALA A 217 -9.43 -3.18 -21.80
N ASN A 218 -10.43 -3.95 -22.23
CA ASN A 218 -10.31 -5.32 -22.73
C ASN A 218 -9.63 -6.31 -21.75
N LEU A 219 -9.69 -6.03 -20.46
CA LEU A 219 -9.24 -6.92 -19.39
C LEU A 219 -10.47 -7.44 -18.64
N ARG A 220 -10.62 -8.76 -18.55
CA ARG A 220 -11.79 -9.41 -17.95
C ARG A 220 -11.41 -10.36 -16.82
N PRO A 221 -11.14 -9.85 -15.61
CA PRO A 221 -10.84 -10.69 -14.48
C PRO A 221 -12.01 -11.63 -14.15
N LYS A 222 -11.72 -12.92 -13.92
CA LYS A 222 -12.74 -13.93 -13.61
C LYS A 222 -13.66 -13.55 -12.42
N PRO A 223 -13.13 -12.95 -11.31
CA PRO A 223 -13.98 -12.60 -10.17
C PRO A 223 -15.03 -11.51 -10.44
N LEU A 224 -14.94 -10.80 -11.56
CA LEU A 224 -15.94 -9.81 -12.02
C LEU A 224 -17.06 -10.44 -12.87
N LYS A 225 -16.99 -11.74 -13.11
CA LYS A 225 -18.11 -12.52 -13.65
C LYS A 225 -19.01 -12.90 -12.48
N LEU A 226 -20.27 -12.59 -12.58
CA LEU A 226 -21.35 -13.13 -11.75
C LEU A 226 -21.76 -14.46 -12.31
#